data_b70c7a88ac85f0ab410e509f3672122e
#
_entry.id   b70c7a88ac85f0ab410e509f3672122e
#
_cell.length_a   1.000
_cell.length_b   1.000
_cell.length_c   1.000
_cell.angle_alpha   90.00
_cell.angle_beta   90.00
_cell.angle_gamma   90.00
#
_symmetry.space_group_name_H-M   'P 1'
#
loop_
_entity.id
_entity.type
_entity.pdbx_description
1 polymer ?
#
loop_
_entity_poly.entity_id
_entity_poly.type
_entity_poly.pdbx_seq_one_letter_code
_entity_poly.pdbx_strand_id
1 'polypeptide(L)'
;MGKLGKPVTQRQLRVGEMIKQALSMIFLKDEAKLPNIQTKGITVTEVRMSPDLKTAKTFVLPLGGINSDETVESLKEFSFVIRKTLSRKINMKFLPKLLFVKDESFDYAEKIENLIKQTNK
;
A
#
# COMPACT_ATOMS: atom_id res chain seq x y z
N MET A 1 24.56 -0.73 -9.03
CA MET A 1 24.18 -0.74 -8.81
C MET A 1 24.35 -0.84 -7.97
N GLY A 2 24.29 -0.90 -7.50
CA GLY A 2 24.26 -1.13 -6.97
C GLY A 2 24.01 -0.77 -6.36
N LYS A 3 24.34 -0.25 -6.66
CA LYS A 3 23.73 0.04 -6.22
C LYS A 3 22.96 -0.46 -5.90
N LEU A 4 23.17 -0.52 -6.24
CA LEU A 4 22.13 -1.44 -5.83
C LEU A 4 22.07 -1.54 -4.33
N GLY A 5 20.87 -1.39 -3.77
CA GLY A 5 20.71 -1.52 -2.35
C GLY A 5 20.99 -2.92 -1.85
N LYS A 6 21.05 -3.08 -0.54
CA LYS A 6 21.20 -4.39 0.09
C LYS A 6 20.01 -5.28 -0.27
N PRO A 7 20.20 -6.58 -0.43
CA PRO A 7 19.08 -7.48 -0.67
C PRO A 7 18.05 -7.39 0.45
N VAL A 8 16.78 -7.56 0.10
CA VAL A 8 15.69 -7.57 1.07
C VAL A 8 15.83 -8.82 1.93
N THR A 9 15.75 -8.66 3.24
CA THR A 9 15.88 -9.78 4.17
C THR A 9 14.55 -10.50 4.34
N GLN A 10 14.61 -11.75 4.81
CA GLN A 10 13.41 -12.50 5.16
C GLN A 10 12.57 -11.77 6.20
N ARG A 11 13.24 -11.09 7.14
CA ARG A 11 12.55 -10.33 8.17
C ARG A 11 11.75 -9.18 7.56
N GLN A 12 12.35 -8.45 6.61
CA GLN A 12 11.64 -7.38 5.90
C GLN A 12 10.42 -7.92 5.17
N LEU A 13 10.57 -9.04 4.46
CA LEU A 13 9.46 -9.64 3.72
C LEU A 13 8.34 -10.10 4.65
N ARG A 14 8.71 -10.73 5.76
CA ARG A 14 7.73 -11.24 6.72
C ARG A 14 6.94 -10.12 7.38
N VAL A 15 7.63 -9.07 7.82
CA VAL A 15 6.97 -7.93 8.44
C VAL A 15 6.09 -7.20 7.43
N GLY A 16 6.59 -7.01 6.21
CA GLY A 16 5.83 -6.38 5.15
C GLY A 16 4.55 -7.13 4.84
N GLU A 17 4.61 -8.46 4.75
CA GLU A 17 3.44 -9.27 4.47
C GLU A 17 2.43 -9.22 5.62
N MET A 18 2.92 -9.22 6.85
CA MET A 18 2.05 -9.11 8.02
C MET A 18 1.29 -7.79 8.02
N ILE A 19 1.99 -6.70 7.74
CA ILE A 19 1.36 -5.37 7.69
C ILE A 19 0.37 -5.30 6.53
N LYS A 20 0.74 -5.83 5.37
CA LYS A 20 -0.14 -5.85 4.20
C LYS A 20 -1.45 -6.54 4.51
N GLN A 21 -1.39 -7.71 5.13
CA GLN A 21 -2.60 -8.45 5.46
C GLN A 21 -3.46 -7.70 6.48
N ALA A 22 -2.84 -7.13 7.50
CA ALA A 22 -3.57 -6.38 8.50
C ALA A 22 -4.24 -5.13 7.91
N LEU A 23 -3.51 -4.39 7.08
CA LEU A 23 -4.07 -3.19 6.43
C LEU A 23 -5.18 -3.56 5.46
N SER A 24 -5.04 -4.66 4.74
CA SER A 24 -6.07 -5.13 3.82
C SER A 24 -7.38 -5.38 4.56
N MET A 25 -7.30 -5.99 5.74
CA MET A 25 -8.49 -6.23 6.55
C MET A 25 -9.06 -4.94 7.11
N ILE A 26 -8.21 -4.02 7.56
CA ILE A 26 -8.67 -2.72 8.07
C ILE A 26 -9.44 -1.98 6.98
N PHE A 27 -8.92 -1.97 5.76
CA PHE A 27 -9.57 -1.27 4.65
C PHE A 27 -10.86 -1.98 4.23
N LEU A 28 -10.83 -3.30 4.14
CA LEU A 28 -11.99 -4.07 3.74
C LEU A 28 -13.16 -3.88 4.71
N LYS A 29 -12.87 -3.84 5.99
CA LYS A 29 -13.89 -3.68 7.04
C LYS A 29 -14.13 -2.24 7.44
N ASP A 30 -13.42 -1.30 6.82
CA ASP A 30 -13.53 0.13 7.13
C ASP A 30 -13.31 0.40 8.62
N GLU A 31 -12.33 -0.26 9.20
CA GLU A 31 -12.09 -0.17 10.65
C GLU A 31 -11.46 1.15 11.08
N ALA A 32 -10.77 1.84 10.18
CA ALA A 32 -10.15 3.12 10.51
C ALA A 32 -11.17 4.27 10.52
N LYS A 33 -12.33 4.07 9.88
CA LYS A 33 -13.42 5.06 9.85
C LYS A 33 -12.96 6.44 9.38
N LEU A 34 -12.28 6.48 8.23
CA LEU A 34 -11.77 7.73 7.70
C LEU A 34 -12.90 8.59 7.13
N PRO A 35 -12.86 9.93 7.36
CA PRO A 35 -13.86 10.81 6.79
C PRO A 35 -13.70 10.90 5.26
N ASN A 36 -14.81 10.87 4.56
CA ASN A 36 -14.87 11.09 3.10
C ASN A 36 -14.10 10.08 2.27
N ILE A 37 -13.65 8.96 2.86
CA ILE A 37 -12.98 7.90 2.13
C ILE A 37 -13.65 6.58 2.40
N GLN A 38 -13.97 5.85 1.33
CA GLN A 38 -14.45 4.49 1.45
C GLN A 38 -13.28 3.55 1.19
N THR A 39 -12.69 3.03 2.27
CA THR A 39 -11.49 2.20 2.14
C THR A 39 -11.75 0.82 1.55
N LYS A 40 -13.01 0.38 1.53
CA LYS A 40 -13.36 -0.94 0.97
C LYS A 40 -12.92 -1.09 -0.49
N GLY A 41 -12.89 0.00 -1.24
CA GLY A 41 -12.48 -0.02 -2.63
C GLY A 41 -10.99 0.15 -2.85
N ILE A 42 -10.18 0.17 -1.79
CA ILE A 42 -8.74 0.37 -1.90
C ILE A 42 -8.03 -0.94 -1.64
N THR A 43 -7.22 -1.38 -2.61
CA THR A 43 -6.41 -2.58 -2.46
C THR A 43 -5.02 -2.20 -2.01
N VAL A 44 -4.52 -2.86 -0.96
CA VAL A 44 -3.12 -2.76 -0.59
C VAL A 44 -2.39 -3.82 -1.40
N THR A 45 -1.62 -3.39 -2.40
CA THR A 45 -1.01 -4.33 -3.34
C THR A 45 0.34 -4.86 -2.86
N GLU A 46 1.07 -4.04 -2.09
CA GLU A 46 2.37 -4.44 -1.59
C GLU A 46 2.78 -3.54 -0.43
N VAL A 47 3.53 -4.09 0.50
CA VAL A 47 4.17 -3.31 1.57
C VAL A 47 5.65 -3.66 1.56
N ARG A 48 6.49 -2.65 1.32
CA ARG A 48 7.95 -2.79 1.35
C ARG A 48 8.51 -2.13 2.59
N MET A 49 9.21 -2.92 3.38
CA MET A 49 9.83 -2.41 4.61
C MET A 49 11.21 -1.87 4.33
N SER A 50 11.56 -0.78 5.00
CA SER A 50 12.95 -0.33 5.03
C SER A 50 13.79 -1.35 5.79
N PRO A 51 15.14 -1.37 5.55
CA PRO A 51 16.00 -2.35 6.24
C PRO A 51 15.92 -2.26 7.76
N ASP A 52 15.74 -1.05 8.31
CA ASP A 52 15.64 -0.85 9.75
C ASP A 52 14.22 -1.07 10.28
N LEU A 53 13.27 -1.44 9.41
CA LEU A 53 11.86 -1.69 9.73
C LEU A 53 11.12 -0.47 10.27
N LYS A 54 11.66 0.72 10.07
CA LYS A 54 11.03 1.95 10.57
C LYS A 54 10.02 2.56 9.61
N THR A 55 10.09 2.19 8.34
CA THR A 55 9.18 2.72 7.33
C THR A 55 8.57 1.59 6.51
N ALA A 56 7.26 1.64 6.34
CA ALA A 56 6.51 0.70 5.52
C ALA A 56 5.97 1.45 4.31
N LYS A 57 6.62 1.27 3.17
CA LYS A 57 6.14 1.85 1.92
C LYS A 57 4.98 1.02 1.42
N THR A 58 3.79 1.60 1.46
CA THR A 58 2.53 0.89 1.27
C THR A 58 1.92 1.29 -0.07
N PHE A 59 1.93 0.35 -1.00
CA PHE A 59 1.39 0.55 -2.34
C PHE A 59 -0.08 0.26 -2.34
N VAL A 60 -0.87 1.20 -2.83
CA VAL A 60 -2.32 1.09 -2.86
C VAL A 60 -2.87 1.37 -4.25
N LEU A 61 -4.00 0.76 -4.54
CA LEU A 61 -4.70 0.94 -5.80
C LEU A 61 -6.20 1.07 -5.52
N PRO A 62 -6.79 2.26 -5.73
CA PRO A 62 -8.23 2.41 -5.60
C PRO A 62 -8.96 1.64 -6.69
N LEU A 63 -10.19 1.23 -6.41
CA LEU A 63 -11.02 0.48 -7.33
C LEU A 63 -11.16 1.25 -8.65
N GLY A 64 -10.83 0.58 -9.76
CA GLY A 64 -10.92 1.18 -11.08
C GLY A 64 -9.86 2.21 -11.37
N GLY A 65 -8.94 2.48 -10.44
CA GLY A 65 -7.91 3.48 -10.61
C GLY A 65 -8.42 4.91 -10.63
N ILE A 66 -9.68 5.13 -10.31
CA ILE A 66 -10.31 6.45 -10.34
C ILE A 66 -9.91 7.25 -9.11
N ASN A 67 -9.53 8.52 -9.32
CA ASN A 67 -9.17 9.44 -8.25
C ASN A 67 -8.04 8.91 -7.37
N SER A 68 -7.11 8.15 -7.98
CA SER A 68 -6.05 7.50 -7.22
C SER A 68 -5.12 8.49 -6.52
N ASP A 69 -4.82 9.62 -7.17
CA ASP A 69 -3.95 10.63 -6.54
C ASP A 69 -4.62 11.26 -5.33
N GLU A 70 -5.91 11.61 -5.45
CA GLU A 70 -6.66 12.18 -4.34
C GLU A 70 -6.80 11.18 -3.19
N THR A 71 -7.03 9.93 -3.52
CA THR A 71 -7.15 8.87 -2.52
C THR A 71 -5.85 8.71 -1.75
N VAL A 72 -4.72 8.67 -2.46
CA VAL A 72 -3.42 8.54 -1.82
C VAL A 72 -3.13 9.73 -0.91
N GLU A 73 -3.45 10.94 -1.36
CA GLU A 73 -3.25 12.14 -0.52
C GLU A 73 -4.09 12.07 0.74
N SER A 74 -5.32 11.59 0.64
CA SER A 74 -6.19 11.42 1.81
C SER A 74 -5.64 10.37 2.77
N LEU A 75 -5.11 9.26 2.25
CA LEU A 75 -4.49 8.25 3.10
C LEU A 75 -3.25 8.79 3.81
N LYS A 76 -2.46 9.63 3.12
CA LYS A 76 -1.33 10.29 3.76
C LYS A 76 -1.78 11.20 4.90
N GLU A 77 -2.82 11.95 4.67
CA GLU A 77 -3.37 12.87 5.68
C GLU A 77 -3.81 12.13 6.93
N PHE A 78 -4.42 10.96 6.77
CA PHE A 78 -4.95 10.18 7.89
C PHE A 78 -4.07 8.99 8.25
N SER A 79 -2.80 9.02 7.86
CA SER A 79 -1.90 7.87 8.08
C SER A 79 -1.75 7.54 9.56
N PHE A 80 -1.79 8.55 10.45
CA PHE A 80 -1.65 8.27 11.87
C PHE A 80 -2.89 7.55 12.44
N VAL A 81 -4.09 7.84 11.90
CA VAL A 81 -5.31 7.14 12.30
C VAL A 81 -5.23 5.68 11.88
N ILE A 82 -4.80 5.46 10.65
CA ILE A 82 -4.63 4.10 10.10
C ILE A 82 -3.59 3.35 10.92
N ARG A 83 -2.47 4.00 11.24
CA ARG A 83 -1.41 3.40 12.04
C ARG A 83 -1.90 3.04 13.44
N LYS A 84 -2.72 3.89 14.04
CA LYS A 84 -3.31 3.62 15.34
C LYS A 84 -4.22 2.39 15.29
N THR A 85 -5.03 2.29 14.25
CA THR A 85 -5.89 1.13 14.04
C THR A 85 -5.04 -0.13 13.84
N LEU A 86 -3.98 -0.01 13.06
CA LEU A 86 -3.04 -1.10 12.83
C LEU A 86 -2.42 -1.60 14.12
N SER A 87 -2.12 -0.70 15.06
CA SER A 87 -1.52 -1.06 16.34
C SER A 87 -2.39 -2.01 17.16
N ARG A 88 -3.68 -2.02 16.90
CA ARG A 88 -4.62 -2.93 17.59
C ARG A 88 -4.67 -4.30 16.93
N LYS A 89 -4.16 -4.40 15.69
CA LYS A 89 -4.23 -5.64 14.92
C LYS A 89 -2.96 -6.46 14.99
N ILE A 90 -1.82 -5.79 15.15
CA ILE A 90 -0.54 -6.48 15.17
C ILE A 90 0.22 -6.13 16.45
N ASN A 91 1.01 -7.10 16.91
CA ASN A 91 1.79 -6.95 18.13
C ASN A 91 3.25 -6.67 17.76
N MET A 92 3.57 -5.40 17.58
CA MET A 92 4.93 -4.96 17.31
C MET A 92 5.36 -3.97 18.37
N LYS A 93 6.60 -4.11 18.82
CA LYS A 93 7.17 -3.18 19.81
C LYS A 93 7.19 -1.76 19.26
N PHE A 94 7.63 -1.61 18.01
CA PHE A 94 7.66 -0.32 17.34
C PHE A 94 6.95 -0.45 15.99
N LEU A 95 5.88 0.30 15.82
CA LEU A 95 5.17 0.34 14.55
C LEU A 95 5.93 1.20 13.56
N PRO A 96 6.06 0.76 12.31
CA PRO A 96 6.70 1.59 11.30
C PRO A 96 5.81 2.76 10.92
N LYS A 97 6.44 3.78 10.36
CA LYS A 97 5.73 4.86 9.71
C LYS A 97 5.13 4.32 8.40
N LEU A 98 3.87 4.61 8.15
CA LEU A 98 3.21 4.21 6.92
C LEU A 98 3.40 5.30 5.87
N LEU A 99 3.94 4.92 4.72
CA LEU A 99 4.14 5.83 3.59
C LEU A 99 3.30 5.31 2.42
N PHE A 100 2.15 5.94 2.19
CA PHE A 100 1.23 5.51 1.15
C PHE A 100 1.66 6.04 -0.20
N VAL A 101 1.71 5.16 -1.19
CA VAL A 101 2.03 5.53 -2.57
C VAL A 101 1.10 4.78 -3.51
N LYS A 102 0.85 5.37 -4.66
CA LYS A 102 0.05 4.73 -5.69
C LYS A 102 0.84 3.59 -6.32
N ASP A 103 0.18 2.46 -6.55
CA ASP A 103 0.79 1.36 -7.29
C ASP A 103 0.62 1.62 -8.78
N GLU A 104 1.68 2.06 -9.42
CA GLU A 104 1.66 2.42 -10.84
C GLU A 104 1.88 1.21 -11.76
N SER A 105 2.23 0.06 -11.21
CA SER A 105 2.48 -1.13 -12.04
C SER A 105 1.23 -1.57 -12.80
N PHE A 106 0.06 -1.39 -12.20
CA PHE A 106 -1.20 -1.72 -12.88
C PHE A 106 -1.51 -0.78 -14.03
N ASP A 107 -1.23 0.52 -13.86
CA ASP A 107 -1.41 1.49 -14.94
C ASP A 107 -0.53 1.15 -16.13
N TYR A 108 0.71 0.79 -15.87
CA TYR A 108 1.65 0.43 -16.91
C TYR A 108 1.19 -0.84 -17.65
N ALA A 109 0.77 -1.85 -16.91
CA ALA A 109 0.28 -3.09 -17.50
C ALA A 109 -0.95 -2.85 -18.35
N GLU A 110 -1.87 -2.00 -17.90
CA GLU A 110 -3.07 -1.66 -18.64
C GLU A 110 -2.73 -0.94 -19.95
N LYS A 111 -1.79 -0.02 -19.91
CA LYS A 111 -1.34 0.70 -21.10
C LYS A 111 -0.75 -0.25 -22.14
N ILE A 112 0.08 -1.18 -21.71
CA ILE A 112 0.70 -2.18 -22.60
C ILE A 112 -0.39 -3.04 -23.23
N GLU A 113 -1.35 -3.50 -22.44
CA GLU A 113 -2.45 -4.32 -22.92
C GLU A 113 -3.27 -3.58 -23.97
N ASN A 114 -3.58 -2.32 -23.72
CA ASN A 114 -4.35 -1.51 -24.66
C ASN A 114 -3.58 -1.31 -25.99
N LEU A 115 -2.28 -1.10 -25.92
CA LEU A 115 -1.46 -0.99 -27.14
C LEU A 115 -1.46 -2.28 -27.95
N ILE A 116 -1.38 -3.42 -27.28
CA ILE A 116 -1.44 -4.72 -27.95
C ILE A 116 -2.79 -4.90 -28.64
N LYS A 117 -3.88 -4.55 -27.97
CA LYS A 117 -5.22 -4.64 -28.57
C LYS A 117 -5.36 -3.76 -29.79
N GLN A 118 -4.76 -2.56 -29.78
CA GLN A 118 -4.81 -1.66 -30.92
C GLN A 118 -4.04 -2.22 -32.12
N THR A 119 -2.92 -2.87 -31.87
CA THR A 119 -2.09 -3.42 -32.95
C THR A 119 -2.66 -4.71 -33.56
N ASN A 120 -3.54 -5.37 -32.84
CA ASN A 120 -4.14 -6.63 -33.29
C ASN A 120 -5.43 -6.47 -34.08
N LYS A 121 -5.80 -5.25 -34.40
CA LYS A 121 -6.99 -5.00 -35.22
C LYS A 121 -6.73 -5.17 -36.68
#